data_ff2be9f2c00dede1fc812bd0227dbc97
#
_entry.id   ff2be9f2c00dede1fc812bd0227dbc97
#
_cell.length_a   1.000
_cell.length_b   1.000
_cell.length_c   1.000
_cell.angle_alpha   90.00
_cell.angle_beta   90.00
_cell.angle_gamma   90.00
#
_symmetry.space_group_name_H-M   'P 1'
#
loop_
_entity.id
_entity.type
_entity.pdbx_description
1 polymer ?
#
loop_
_entity_poly.entity_id
_entity_poly.type
_entity_poly.pdbx_seq_one_letter_code
_entity_poly.pdbx_strand_id
1 'polypeptide(L)'
;VEKKCAKRQDEAMTTNPEGPGPSADPGDTADSAASPVVRYPRPTVTLEEAEWVWRELSVEALRPGGKPEVVRLAVIAGLTRATGARYGDLLRVRAEDLDLGSDPQAASRRGRVGGSREPGEGRVVLRHGKHRTVREHRLPPEVVLLLRHWMVVRTELAAELEGSVPRALLLTVHHTHDHGTTVASGLPITRQGLVLSWRRFVHRTNARYGAVRAPLPTRFEQVRRAWVEAGTPDLGRELVAPEGSGTTAGESSGDPSLHS
;
A
#
# COMPACT_ATOMS: atom_id res chain seq x y z
N VAL A 1 -38.26 -24.49 -20.91
CA VAL A 1 -37.47 -25.30 -21.86
C VAL A 1 -36.22 -25.75 -21.14
N GLU A 2 -36.29 -26.96 -20.59
CA GLU A 2 -35.20 -27.68 -19.93
C GLU A 2 -34.16 -28.10 -20.97
N LYS A 3 -32.88 -27.89 -20.69
CA LYS A 3 -31.80 -28.67 -21.30
C LYS A 3 -30.92 -29.29 -20.22
N LYS A 4 -31.19 -30.56 -19.94
CA LYS A 4 -30.25 -31.49 -19.32
C LYS A 4 -28.98 -31.54 -20.14
N CYS A 5 -27.83 -31.43 -19.52
CA CYS A 5 -26.56 -31.86 -20.06
C CYS A 5 -25.91 -32.87 -19.13
N ALA A 6 -25.58 -34.00 -19.73
CA ALA A 6 -25.21 -35.26 -19.13
C ALA A 6 -23.78 -35.27 -18.58
N LYS A 7 -23.67 -35.99 -17.51
CA LYS A 7 -22.48 -36.49 -16.81
C LYS A 7 -21.73 -37.50 -17.68
N ARG A 8 -20.46 -37.34 -17.94
CA ARG A 8 -19.56 -38.42 -18.41
C ARG A 8 -18.47 -38.59 -17.36
N GLN A 9 -18.57 -39.72 -16.69
CA GLN A 9 -17.50 -40.37 -15.95
C GLN A 9 -16.73 -41.20 -16.99
N ASP A 10 -15.42 -41.07 -17.03
CA ASP A 10 -14.53 -42.09 -17.58
C ASP A 10 -13.41 -42.33 -16.56
N GLU A 11 -13.56 -43.46 -15.88
CA GLU A 11 -12.50 -44.12 -15.11
C GLU A 11 -11.49 -44.68 -16.11
N ALA A 12 -10.22 -44.38 -15.90
CA ALA A 12 -9.13 -45.18 -16.48
C ALA A 12 -8.13 -45.50 -15.37
N MET A 13 -8.32 -46.68 -14.82
CA MET A 13 -7.32 -47.44 -14.08
C MET A 13 -6.10 -47.68 -14.99
N THR A 14 -4.91 -47.28 -14.54
CA THR A 14 -3.66 -47.76 -15.13
C THR A 14 -2.75 -48.27 -14.01
N THR A 15 -2.62 -49.56 -13.99
CA THR A 15 -1.74 -50.41 -13.20
C THR A 15 -0.27 -50.09 -13.45
N ASN A 16 0.49 -49.97 -12.38
CA ASN A 16 1.93 -49.85 -12.35
C ASN A 16 2.58 -51.24 -12.30
N PRO A 17 3.53 -51.59 -13.14
CA PRO A 17 4.36 -52.79 -12.93
C PRO A 17 5.66 -52.42 -12.21
N GLU A 18 5.89 -53.07 -11.10
CA GLU A 18 7.17 -53.21 -10.43
C GLU A 18 8.22 -53.81 -11.35
N GLY A 19 9.40 -53.19 -11.42
CA GLY A 19 10.60 -53.77 -12.02
C GLY A 19 11.80 -53.53 -11.12
N PRO A 20 12.66 -54.53 -10.91
CA PRO A 20 13.74 -54.50 -9.93
C PRO A 20 14.94 -53.68 -10.39
N GLY A 21 15.59 -53.03 -9.43
CA GLY A 21 16.78 -52.26 -9.64
C GLY A 21 18.02 -53.06 -10.04
N PRO A 22 19.04 -52.36 -10.50
CA PRO A 22 20.37 -52.68 -10.04
C PRO A 22 21.27 -51.49 -9.68
N SER A 23 22.03 -51.77 -8.67
CA SER A 23 23.48 -51.51 -8.56
C SER A 23 23.99 -50.06 -8.55
N ALA A 24 24.52 -49.75 -7.42
CA ALA A 24 25.39 -48.63 -7.11
C ALA A 24 26.61 -48.55 -8.04
N ASP A 25 26.90 -47.36 -8.52
CA ASP A 25 28.23 -47.00 -9.00
C ASP A 25 28.65 -45.70 -8.28
N PRO A 26 29.74 -45.73 -7.49
CA PRO A 26 30.25 -44.52 -6.83
C PRO A 26 31.31 -43.86 -7.68
N GLY A 27 31.05 -42.73 -8.21
CA GLY A 27 32.10 -41.94 -8.81
C GLY A 27 31.65 -41.07 -9.97
N ASP A 28 31.06 -39.93 -9.64
CA ASP A 28 31.30 -38.75 -10.48
C ASP A 28 30.97 -37.50 -9.64
N THR A 29 32.02 -36.96 -9.00
CA THR A 29 32.00 -35.60 -8.46
C THR A 29 32.13 -34.66 -9.65
N ALA A 30 31.06 -34.60 -10.46
CA ALA A 30 30.91 -33.56 -11.45
C ALA A 30 30.56 -32.26 -10.71
N ASP A 31 31.57 -31.42 -10.65
CA ASP A 31 31.52 -30.02 -10.34
C ASP A 31 30.32 -29.37 -11.02
N SER A 32 29.20 -29.28 -10.27
CA SER A 32 27.97 -28.66 -10.73
C SER A 32 28.20 -27.16 -10.80
N ALA A 33 28.92 -26.75 -11.84
CA ALA A 33 29.00 -25.33 -12.21
C ALA A 33 27.57 -24.82 -12.37
N ALA A 34 27.10 -24.19 -11.32
CA ALA A 34 25.79 -23.55 -11.28
C ALA A 34 25.66 -22.63 -12.50
N SER A 35 24.87 -23.04 -13.47
CA SER A 35 24.60 -22.25 -14.67
C SER A 35 24.31 -20.82 -14.25
N PRO A 36 24.99 -19.83 -14.82
CA PRO A 36 24.77 -18.44 -14.45
C PRO A 36 23.28 -18.09 -14.66
N VAL A 37 22.59 -17.80 -13.57
CA VAL A 37 21.20 -17.36 -13.65
C VAL A 37 21.19 -16.08 -14.47
N VAL A 38 20.75 -16.16 -15.71
CA VAL A 38 20.61 -15.00 -16.59
C VAL A 38 19.61 -14.06 -15.94
N ARG A 39 20.12 -13.04 -15.27
CA ARG A 39 19.31 -11.98 -14.71
C ARG A 39 18.96 -11.02 -15.84
N TYR A 40 17.80 -11.21 -16.44
CA TYR A 40 17.27 -10.20 -17.36
C TYR A 40 17.25 -8.84 -16.66
N PRO A 41 17.83 -7.79 -17.29
CA PRO A 41 17.78 -6.45 -16.75
C PRO A 41 16.32 -6.07 -16.56
N ARG A 42 15.95 -5.66 -15.36
CA ARG A 42 14.60 -5.20 -15.09
C ARG A 42 14.42 -3.88 -15.83
N PRO A 43 13.30 -3.67 -16.56
CA PRO A 43 13.05 -2.40 -17.19
C PRO A 43 13.12 -1.31 -16.12
N THR A 44 13.95 -0.32 -16.34
CA THR A 44 14.09 0.85 -15.48
C THR A 44 13.03 1.86 -15.89
N VAL A 45 12.32 2.41 -14.91
CA VAL A 45 11.41 3.54 -15.12
C VAL A 45 12.21 4.81 -14.90
N THR A 46 12.14 5.74 -15.82
CA THR A 46 12.77 7.05 -15.66
C THR A 46 11.97 7.92 -14.69
N LEU A 47 12.60 8.96 -14.14
CA LEU A 47 11.88 9.94 -13.31
C LEU A 47 10.75 10.60 -14.09
N GLU A 48 11.00 10.93 -15.37
CA GLU A 48 10.00 11.56 -16.23
C GLU A 48 8.75 10.68 -16.42
N GLU A 49 8.93 9.39 -16.62
CA GLU A 49 7.84 8.41 -16.70
C GLU A 49 7.09 8.29 -15.37
N ALA A 50 7.81 8.28 -14.24
CA ALA A 50 7.20 8.23 -12.92
C ALA A 50 6.38 9.50 -12.62
N GLU A 51 6.89 10.68 -12.95
CA GLU A 51 6.19 11.95 -12.82
C GLU A 51 4.99 12.05 -13.78
N TRP A 52 5.09 11.46 -14.98
CA TRP A 52 3.95 11.37 -15.87
C TRP A 52 2.84 10.49 -15.28
N VAL A 53 3.18 9.34 -14.72
CA VAL A 53 2.22 8.45 -14.03
C VAL A 53 1.51 9.20 -12.91
N TRP A 54 2.26 9.95 -12.11
CA TRP A 54 1.71 10.76 -11.03
C TRP A 54 0.71 11.80 -11.56
N ARG A 55 1.08 12.53 -12.60
CA ARG A 55 0.20 13.55 -13.21
C ARG A 55 -1.07 12.93 -13.78
N GLU A 56 -0.96 11.82 -14.52
CA GLU A 56 -2.10 11.13 -15.12
C GLU A 56 -3.09 10.65 -14.05
N LEU A 57 -2.57 10.01 -13.00
CA LEU A 57 -3.39 9.59 -11.86
C LEU A 57 -4.06 10.76 -11.14
N SER A 58 -3.33 11.84 -10.90
CA SER A 58 -3.84 13.01 -10.19
C SER A 58 -4.95 13.71 -10.96
N VAL A 59 -4.75 13.90 -12.28
CA VAL A 59 -5.74 14.52 -13.17
C VAL A 59 -7.01 13.65 -13.26
N GLU A 60 -6.86 12.33 -13.43
CA GLU A 60 -8.01 11.43 -13.52
C GLU A 60 -8.75 11.35 -12.17
N ALA A 61 -8.04 11.35 -11.05
CA ALA A 61 -8.62 11.29 -9.70
C ALA A 61 -9.43 12.55 -9.34
N LEU A 62 -8.98 13.73 -9.76
CA LEU A 62 -9.61 15.01 -9.43
C LEU A 62 -10.72 15.41 -10.42
N ARG A 63 -10.96 14.63 -11.47
CA ARG A 63 -12.08 14.87 -12.37
C ARG A 63 -13.41 14.70 -11.64
N PRO A 64 -14.43 15.51 -11.95
CA PRO A 64 -15.79 15.27 -11.48
C PRO A 64 -16.25 13.85 -11.83
N GLY A 65 -16.71 13.09 -10.87
CA GLY A 65 -17.07 11.67 -11.06
C GLY A 65 -15.87 10.73 -11.20
N GLY A 66 -14.69 11.13 -10.75
CA GLY A 66 -13.50 10.29 -10.70
C GLY A 66 -13.76 8.99 -9.95
N LYS A 67 -13.31 7.87 -10.54
CA LYS A 67 -13.55 6.54 -9.95
C LYS A 67 -12.81 6.40 -8.61
N PRO A 68 -13.47 5.91 -7.54
CA PRO A 68 -12.84 5.70 -6.22
C PRO A 68 -11.52 4.92 -6.27
N GLU A 69 -11.42 3.93 -7.18
CA GLU A 69 -10.19 3.16 -7.39
C GLU A 69 -9.02 4.03 -7.88
N VAL A 70 -9.30 5.00 -8.77
CA VAL A 70 -8.27 5.91 -9.29
C VAL A 70 -7.85 6.91 -8.22
N VAL A 71 -8.81 7.46 -7.48
CA VAL A 71 -8.51 8.35 -6.33
C VAL A 71 -7.59 7.66 -5.33
N ARG A 72 -7.90 6.41 -4.96
CA ARG A 72 -7.05 5.62 -4.08
C ARG A 72 -5.65 5.39 -4.65
N LEU A 73 -5.53 5.05 -5.94
CA LEU A 73 -4.23 4.86 -6.59
C LEU A 73 -3.43 6.15 -6.65
N ALA A 74 -4.07 7.30 -6.91
CA ALA A 74 -3.44 8.61 -6.87
C ALA A 74 -2.91 8.93 -5.47
N VAL A 75 -3.68 8.65 -4.41
CA VAL A 75 -3.21 8.80 -3.02
C VAL A 75 -1.99 7.92 -2.74
N ILE A 76 -2.01 6.66 -3.17
CA ILE A 76 -0.88 5.74 -3.01
C ILE A 76 0.36 6.27 -3.72
N ALA A 77 0.21 6.72 -4.98
CA ALA A 77 1.30 7.28 -5.76
C ALA A 77 1.85 8.58 -5.11
N GLY A 78 0.96 9.48 -4.68
CA GLY A 78 1.33 10.72 -4.01
C GLY A 78 2.06 10.51 -2.68
N LEU A 79 1.55 9.64 -1.83
CA LEU A 79 2.23 9.26 -0.58
C LEU A 79 3.59 8.61 -0.86
N THR A 80 3.67 7.70 -1.84
CA THR A 80 4.93 7.06 -2.22
C THR A 80 5.93 8.09 -2.75
N ARG A 81 5.49 9.00 -3.62
CA ARG A 81 6.32 10.07 -4.18
C ARG A 81 6.86 11.00 -3.10
N ALA A 82 6.00 11.39 -2.16
CA ALA A 82 6.38 12.31 -1.07
C ALA A 82 7.28 11.66 -0.01
N THR A 83 7.12 10.35 0.26
CA THR A 83 7.74 9.70 1.43
C THR A 83 8.69 8.55 1.09
N GLY A 84 8.70 8.08 -0.15
CA GLY A 84 9.43 6.87 -0.55
C GLY A 84 8.86 5.56 0.01
N ALA A 85 7.71 5.60 0.67
CA ALA A 85 7.10 4.45 1.34
C ALA A 85 6.79 3.30 0.39
N ARG A 86 6.93 2.07 0.90
CA ARG A 86 6.54 0.85 0.19
C ARG A 86 5.06 0.53 0.45
N TYR A 87 4.47 -0.31 -0.39
CA TYR A 87 3.10 -0.79 -0.18
C TYR A 87 2.85 -1.31 1.24
N GLY A 88 3.80 -2.10 1.79
CA GLY A 88 3.67 -2.64 3.14
C GLY A 88 3.60 -1.59 4.24
N ASP A 89 4.26 -0.45 4.05
CA ASP A 89 4.22 0.67 4.99
C ASP A 89 2.91 1.45 4.82
N LEU A 90 2.49 1.70 3.58
CA LEU A 90 1.22 2.41 3.28
C LEU A 90 -0.02 1.64 3.77
N LEU A 91 -0.01 0.30 3.71
CA LEU A 91 -1.10 -0.53 4.22
C LEU A 91 -1.27 -0.45 5.74
N ARG A 92 -0.25 0.02 6.46
CA ARG A 92 -0.31 0.22 7.92
C ARG A 92 -0.75 1.61 8.32
N VAL A 93 -0.84 2.54 7.36
CA VAL A 93 -1.29 3.91 7.63
C VAL A 93 -2.75 3.88 8.03
N ARG A 94 -3.06 4.57 9.11
CA ARG A 94 -4.41 4.75 9.61
C ARG A 94 -4.91 6.15 9.24
N ALA A 95 -6.22 6.34 9.22
CA ALA A 95 -6.78 7.67 9.00
C ALA A 95 -6.33 8.68 10.07
N GLU A 96 -6.13 8.23 11.29
CA GLU A 96 -5.64 9.01 12.43
C GLU A 96 -4.15 9.40 12.34
N ASP A 97 -3.38 8.75 11.46
CA ASP A 97 -1.96 9.08 11.20
C ASP A 97 -1.80 10.29 10.25
N LEU A 98 -2.92 10.83 9.74
CA LEU A 98 -2.93 12.00 8.86
C LEU A 98 -3.29 13.27 9.64
N ASP A 99 -2.48 14.30 9.45
CA ASP A 99 -2.83 15.67 9.76
C ASP A 99 -2.87 16.46 8.44
N LEU A 100 -4.06 16.72 7.95
CA LEU A 100 -4.25 17.42 6.66
C LEU A 100 -4.35 18.94 6.85
N GLY A 101 -4.13 19.43 8.07
CA GLY A 101 -4.30 20.84 8.41
C GLY A 101 -5.76 21.30 8.31
N SER A 102 -6.00 22.54 8.67
CA SER A 102 -7.33 23.14 8.51
C SER A 102 -7.65 23.34 7.03
N ASP A 103 -8.89 23.12 6.64
CA ASP A 103 -9.35 23.46 5.31
C ASP A 103 -9.22 24.98 5.11
N PRO A 104 -8.46 25.44 4.10
CA PRO A 104 -8.30 26.89 3.86
C PRO A 104 -9.66 27.57 3.60
N GLN A 105 -10.63 26.88 3.04
CA GLN A 105 -11.98 27.42 2.86
C GLN A 105 -12.77 27.48 4.17
N ALA A 106 -12.58 26.54 5.08
CA ALA A 106 -13.21 26.55 6.41
C ALA A 106 -12.56 27.56 7.33
N ALA A 107 -11.25 27.78 7.23
CA ALA A 107 -10.51 28.79 7.99
C ALA A 107 -10.96 30.21 7.63
N SER A 108 -11.18 30.51 6.36
CA SER A 108 -11.71 31.81 5.89
C SER A 108 -13.10 32.13 6.45
N ARG A 109 -13.93 31.10 6.70
CA ARG A 109 -15.29 31.30 7.24
C ARG A 109 -15.33 31.51 8.74
N ARG A 110 -14.28 31.14 9.50
CA ARG A 110 -14.28 31.18 10.97
C ARG A 110 -13.49 32.31 11.59
N GLY A 111 -12.84 33.20 10.82
CA GLY A 111 -12.13 34.38 11.34
C GLY A 111 -11.07 34.07 12.41
N ARG A 112 -10.60 32.83 12.52
CA ARG A 112 -9.74 32.39 13.62
C ARG A 112 -8.28 32.67 13.31
N VAL A 113 -7.84 33.82 13.76
CA VAL A 113 -6.43 34.17 13.92
C VAL A 113 -5.89 33.39 15.13
N GLY A 114 -5.09 32.36 14.87
CA GLY A 114 -4.47 31.63 15.97
C GLY A 114 -3.74 30.38 15.53
N GLY A 115 -2.43 30.49 15.29
CA GLY A 115 -1.52 29.40 15.05
C GLY A 115 -0.78 29.55 13.72
N SER A 116 0.52 29.81 13.80
CA SER A 116 1.46 30.01 12.67
C SER A 116 1.68 28.74 11.84
N ARG A 117 0.62 28.15 11.30
CA ARG A 117 0.72 27.04 10.35
C ARG A 117 0.41 27.57 8.96
N GLU A 118 1.31 27.33 8.03
CA GLU A 118 1.08 27.61 6.61
C GLU A 118 -0.20 26.91 6.13
N PRO A 119 -1.14 27.64 5.50
CA PRO A 119 -2.34 27.03 4.94
C PRO A 119 -1.96 26.00 3.89
N GLY A 120 -2.33 24.73 4.08
CA GLY A 120 -2.09 23.65 3.12
C GLY A 120 -0.96 22.69 3.48
N GLU A 121 -0.20 22.90 4.55
CA GLU A 121 0.75 21.90 5.06
C GLU A 121 0.00 20.69 5.64
N GLY A 122 0.22 19.52 5.06
CA GLY A 122 -0.21 18.25 5.60
C GLY A 122 0.95 17.42 6.11
N ARG A 123 0.64 16.44 6.94
CA ARG A 123 1.61 15.51 7.49
C ARG A 123 1.05 14.09 7.52
N VAL A 124 1.95 13.12 7.45
CA VAL A 124 1.63 11.71 7.64
C VAL A 124 2.65 11.04 8.54
N VAL A 125 2.17 10.23 9.46
CA VAL A 125 3.03 9.38 10.30
C VAL A 125 3.11 7.99 9.68
N LEU A 126 4.33 7.58 9.30
CA LEU A 126 4.60 6.27 8.72
C LEU A 126 5.34 5.37 9.70
N ARG A 127 4.87 4.13 9.79
CA ARG A 127 5.51 3.07 10.57
C ARG A 127 6.24 2.12 9.62
N HIS A 128 7.57 2.25 9.55
CA HIS A 128 8.42 1.41 8.70
C HIS A 128 8.64 0.04 9.33
N GLY A 129 7.94 -0.97 8.81
CA GLY A 129 7.96 -2.31 9.40
C GLY A 129 9.33 -2.98 9.40
N LYS A 130 10.17 -2.73 8.38
CA LYS A 130 11.52 -3.33 8.28
C LYS A 130 12.48 -2.77 9.34
N HIS A 131 12.38 -1.49 9.65
CA HIS A 131 13.33 -0.80 10.54
C HIS A 131 12.74 -0.51 11.93
N ARG A 132 11.46 -0.84 12.14
CA ARG A 132 10.71 -0.52 13.36
C ARG A 132 10.75 0.97 13.73
N THR A 133 10.97 1.83 12.75
CA THR A 133 11.01 3.29 12.94
C THR A 133 9.68 3.90 12.62
N VAL A 134 9.36 4.98 13.33
CA VAL A 134 8.19 5.81 13.08
C VAL A 134 8.69 7.17 12.61
N ARG A 135 8.21 7.65 11.46
CA ARG A 135 8.62 8.92 10.89
C ARG A 135 7.42 9.76 10.53
N GLU A 136 7.53 11.04 10.81
CA GLU A 136 6.59 12.07 10.33
C GLU A 136 7.15 12.69 9.05
N HIS A 137 6.33 12.71 8.00
CA HIS A 137 6.68 13.30 6.72
C HIS A 137 5.75 14.48 6.43
N ARG A 138 6.30 15.56 5.86
CA ARG A 138 5.51 16.64 5.29
C ARG A 138 4.92 16.20 3.96
N LEU A 139 3.71 16.65 3.66
CA LEU A 139 3.01 16.32 2.43
C LEU A 139 2.89 17.56 1.55
N PRO A 140 3.25 17.47 0.27
CA PRO A 140 3.01 18.53 -0.70
C PRO A 140 1.51 18.87 -0.81
N PRO A 141 1.14 20.13 -1.10
CA PRO A 141 -0.26 20.57 -1.16
C PRO A 141 -1.13 19.76 -2.11
N GLU A 142 -0.58 19.33 -3.25
CA GLU A 142 -1.28 18.49 -4.23
C GLU A 142 -1.63 17.10 -3.67
N VAL A 143 -0.77 16.54 -2.81
CA VAL A 143 -1.03 15.26 -2.13
C VAL A 143 -2.09 15.46 -1.02
N VAL A 144 -2.04 16.58 -0.30
CA VAL A 144 -3.06 16.94 0.69
C VAL A 144 -4.44 17.07 0.04
N LEU A 145 -4.53 17.71 -1.12
CA LEU A 145 -5.77 17.83 -1.88
C LEU A 145 -6.36 16.47 -2.24
N LEU A 146 -5.54 15.56 -2.76
CA LEU A 146 -5.95 14.19 -3.09
C LEU A 146 -6.37 13.39 -1.85
N LEU A 147 -5.66 13.55 -0.73
CA LEU A 147 -6.02 12.92 0.53
C LEU A 147 -7.36 13.42 1.06
N ARG A 148 -7.62 14.73 1.00
CA ARG A 148 -8.93 15.26 1.37
C ARG A 148 -10.05 14.69 0.51
N HIS A 149 -9.85 14.64 -0.81
CA HIS A 149 -10.81 14.00 -1.70
C HIS A 149 -11.00 12.52 -1.36
N TRP A 150 -9.92 11.78 -1.12
CA TRP A 150 -9.99 10.39 -0.68
C TRP A 150 -10.72 10.22 0.65
N MET A 151 -10.54 11.12 1.62
CA MET A 151 -11.23 11.03 2.91
C MET A 151 -12.75 11.16 2.77
N VAL A 152 -13.25 11.93 1.82
CA VAL A 152 -14.69 11.98 1.49
C VAL A 152 -15.15 10.61 0.95
N VAL A 153 -14.48 10.10 -0.10
CA VAL A 153 -14.77 8.78 -0.67
C VAL A 153 -14.68 7.67 0.39
N ARG A 154 -13.65 7.72 1.25
CA ARG A 154 -13.46 6.76 2.33
C ARG A 154 -14.62 6.77 3.33
N THR A 155 -15.15 7.95 3.65
CA THR A 155 -16.29 8.08 4.58
C THR A 155 -17.53 7.43 3.98
N GLU A 156 -17.78 7.63 2.69
CA GLU A 156 -18.88 6.98 1.96
C GLU A 156 -18.75 5.46 1.97
N LEU A 157 -17.55 4.95 1.64
CA LEU A 157 -17.25 3.51 1.65
C LEU A 157 -17.39 2.89 3.06
N ALA A 158 -16.95 3.60 4.09
CA ALA A 158 -17.06 3.14 5.46
C ALA A 158 -18.51 3.14 5.99
N ALA A 159 -19.35 4.03 5.47
CA ALA A 159 -20.75 4.09 5.84
C ALA A 159 -21.57 2.88 5.36
N GLU A 160 -21.06 2.16 4.34
CA GLU A 160 -21.67 0.90 3.88
C GLU A 160 -21.43 -0.28 4.85
N LEU A 161 -20.49 -0.14 5.79
CA LEU A 161 -20.17 -1.18 6.76
C LEU A 161 -20.99 -0.99 8.04
N GLU A 162 -21.84 -1.94 8.35
CA GLU A 162 -22.60 -1.96 9.60
C GLU A 162 -21.65 -2.14 10.80
N GLY A 163 -21.70 -1.22 11.75
CA GLY A 163 -21.17 -1.38 13.10
C GLY A 163 -19.67 -1.10 13.32
N SER A 164 -18.85 -0.84 12.30
CA SER A 164 -17.43 -0.49 12.54
C SER A 164 -16.85 0.47 11.51
N VAL A 165 -16.18 1.50 12.01
CA VAL A 165 -15.38 2.39 11.16
C VAL A 165 -13.96 1.82 11.04
N PRO A 166 -13.51 1.38 9.86
CA PRO A 166 -12.17 0.83 9.70
C PRO A 166 -11.12 1.91 9.97
N ARG A 167 -10.08 1.57 10.75
CA ARG A 167 -8.98 2.52 11.02
C ARG A 167 -8.04 2.69 9.83
N ALA A 168 -7.94 1.68 8.95
CA ALA A 168 -7.06 1.73 7.79
C ALA A 168 -7.37 2.93 6.89
N LEU A 169 -6.33 3.60 6.41
CA LEU A 169 -6.49 4.69 5.44
C LEU A 169 -7.01 4.17 4.11
N LEU A 170 -6.44 3.06 3.62
CA LEU A 170 -6.73 2.52 2.30
C LEU A 170 -7.77 1.40 2.39
N LEU A 171 -8.92 1.62 1.76
CA LEU A 171 -10.05 0.69 1.75
C LEU A 171 -10.28 0.04 0.38
N THR A 172 -10.99 -1.08 0.36
CA THR A 172 -11.53 -1.69 -0.86
C THR A 172 -12.64 -0.81 -1.42
N VAL A 173 -12.72 -0.69 -2.74
CA VAL A 173 -13.71 0.17 -3.43
C VAL A 173 -14.73 -0.62 -4.24
N HIS A 174 -14.60 -1.93 -4.27
CA HIS A 174 -15.50 -2.81 -4.99
C HIS A 174 -15.91 -3.96 -4.09
N HIS A 175 -17.15 -4.36 -4.23
CA HIS A 175 -17.57 -5.67 -3.73
C HIS A 175 -16.81 -6.74 -4.51
N THR A 176 -16.29 -7.73 -3.82
CA THR A 176 -15.65 -8.89 -4.44
C THR A 176 -16.48 -10.13 -4.10
N HIS A 177 -16.63 -11.00 -5.09
CA HIS A 177 -17.23 -12.31 -4.87
C HIS A 177 -16.11 -13.32 -4.70
N ASP A 178 -16.02 -13.93 -3.52
CA ASP A 178 -15.05 -14.98 -3.24
C ASP A 178 -15.81 -16.23 -2.80
N HIS A 179 -15.66 -17.32 -3.56
CA HIS A 179 -16.31 -18.60 -3.31
C HIS A 179 -17.82 -18.52 -2.96
N GLY A 180 -18.56 -17.63 -3.65
CA GLY A 180 -20.00 -17.46 -3.43
C GLY A 180 -20.35 -16.49 -2.30
N THR A 181 -19.37 -15.92 -1.60
CA THR A 181 -19.58 -14.90 -0.58
C THR A 181 -19.27 -13.52 -1.16
N THR A 182 -20.17 -12.57 -0.97
CA THR A 182 -19.94 -11.17 -1.34
C THR A 182 -19.17 -10.49 -0.22
N VAL A 183 -17.94 -10.05 -0.53
CA VAL A 183 -17.14 -9.23 0.38
C VAL A 183 -17.45 -7.77 0.10
N ALA A 184 -17.93 -7.05 1.11
CA ALA A 184 -18.32 -5.65 0.99
C ALA A 184 -17.14 -4.73 0.62
N SER A 185 -17.43 -3.60 -0.04
CA SER A 185 -16.52 -2.47 -0.13
C SER A 185 -16.27 -1.86 1.26
N GLY A 186 -15.28 -1.00 1.39
CA GLY A 186 -14.97 -0.33 2.66
C GLY A 186 -14.06 -1.11 3.61
N LEU A 187 -13.72 -2.35 3.34
CA LEU A 187 -12.78 -3.11 4.15
C LEU A 187 -11.32 -2.68 3.89
N PRO A 188 -10.38 -2.88 4.84
CA PRO A 188 -8.97 -2.62 4.60
C PRO A 188 -8.46 -3.37 3.37
N ILE A 189 -7.80 -2.66 2.45
CA ILE A 189 -7.29 -3.29 1.22
C ILE A 189 -6.07 -4.17 1.53
N THR A 190 -5.98 -5.31 0.86
CA THR A 190 -4.82 -6.19 0.94
C THR A 190 -3.71 -5.77 -0.02
N ARG A 191 -2.48 -6.26 0.20
CA ARG A 191 -1.37 -6.07 -0.72
C ARG A 191 -1.70 -6.58 -2.13
N GLN A 192 -2.37 -7.72 -2.23
CA GLN A 192 -2.80 -8.28 -3.51
C GLN A 192 -3.82 -7.38 -4.20
N GLY A 193 -4.79 -6.84 -3.47
CA GLY A 193 -5.76 -5.87 -3.99
C GLY A 193 -5.09 -4.62 -4.58
N LEU A 194 -4.04 -4.09 -3.92
CA LEU A 194 -3.26 -2.97 -4.46
C LEU A 194 -2.52 -3.35 -5.75
N VAL A 195 -1.87 -4.51 -5.77
CA VAL A 195 -1.16 -5.00 -6.97
C VAL A 195 -2.12 -5.17 -8.14
N LEU A 196 -3.31 -5.70 -7.91
CA LEU A 196 -4.34 -5.87 -8.95
C LEU A 196 -4.86 -4.52 -9.44
N SER A 197 -5.14 -3.56 -8.53
CA SER A 197 -5.54 -2.20 -8.90
C SER A 197 -4.49 -1.52 -9.76
N TRP A 198 -3.21 -1.63 -9.40
CA TRP A 198 -2.10 -1.11 -10.19
C TRP A 198 -2.02 -1.75 -11.58
N ARG A 199 -2.09 -3.09 -11.68
CA ARG A 199 -2.05 -3.79 -12.96
C ARG A 199 -3.20 -3.39 -13.88
N ARG A 200 -4.42 -3.23 -13.35
CA ARG A 200 -5.57 -2.75 -14.11
C ARG A 200 -5.35 -1.33 -14.65
N PHE A 201 -4.81 -0.43 -13.82
CA PHE A 201 -4.44 0.91 -14.25
C PHE A 201 -3.40 0.86 -15.39
N VAL A 202 -2.29 0.13 -15.20
CA VAL A 202 -1.24 -0.01 -16.22
C VAL A 202 -1.80 -0.58 -17.52
N HIS A 203 -2.63 -1.62 -17.45
CA HIS A 203 -3.25 -2.21 -18.65
C HIS A 203 -4.09 -1.19 -19.42
N ARG A 204 -4.97 -0.45 -18.72
CA ARG A 204 -5.80 0.61 -19.35
C ARG A 204 -4.94 1.72 -19.94
N THR A 205 -3.92 2.15 -19.22
CA THR A 205 -3.02 3.22 -19.63
C THR A 205 -2.19 2.81 -20.86
N ASN A 206 -1.63 1.60 -20.85
CA ASN A 206 -0.89 1.08 -22.00
C ASN A 206 -1.78 0.89 -23.23
N ALA A 207 -3.03 0.45 -23.05
CA ALA A 207 -3.98 0.38 -24.15
C ALA A 207 -4.32 1.76 -24.72
N ARG A 208 -4.40 2.80 -23.90
CA ARG A 208 -4.71 4.16 -24.31
C ARG A 208 -3.55 4.88 -25.00
N TYR A 209 -2.34 4.70 -24.49
CA TYR A 209 -1.17 5.46 -24.90
C TYR A 209 -0.07 4.64 -25.58
N GLY A 210 -0.28 3.33 -25.79
CA GLY A 210 0.74 2.42 -26.32
C GLY A 210 1.27 2.77 -27.72
N ALA A 211 0.52 3.56 -28.51
CA ALA A 211 0.99 4.06 -29.80
C ALA A 211 2.01 5.21 -29.70
N VAL A 212 2.03 5.93 -28.56
CA VAL A 212 2.82 7.16 -28.39
C VAL A 212 3.83 7.10 -27.25
N ARG A 213 3.79 6.03 -26.45
CA ARG A 213 4.67 5.87 -25.28
C ARG A 213 5.10 4.42 -25.09
N ALA A 214 6.29 4.26 -24.50
CA ALA A 214 6.73 2.96 -24.01
C ALA A 214 5.75 2.43 -22.93
N PRO A 215 5.51 1.11 -22.88
CA PRO A 215 4.57 0.52 -21.94
C PRO A 215 5.05 0.68 -20.50
N LEU A 216 4.13 1.08 -19.62
CA LEU A 216 4.38 1.18 -18.19
C LEU A 216 4.64 -0.20 -17.57
N PRO A 217 5.48 -0.28 -16.54
CA PRO A 217 5.78 -1.52 -15.85
C PRO A 217 4.60 -2.00 -15.00
N THR A 218 4.41 -3.31 -14.97
CA THR A 218 3.36 -3.94 -14.15
C THR A 218 3.66 -3.94 -12.64
N ARG A 219 4.87 -3.53 -12.25
CA ARG A 219 5.31 -3.47 -10.85
C ARG A 219 5.45 -2.01 -10.41
N PHE A 220 4.61 -1.56 -9.53
CA PHE A 220 4.66 -0.20 -8.95
C PHE A 220 6.01 0.11 -8.26
N GLU A 221 6.68 -0.90 -7.73
CA GLU A 221 7.99 -0.74 -7.10
C GLU A 221 9.04 -0.11 -8.04
N GLN A 222 8.91 -0.27 -9.36
CA GLN A 222 9.80 0.35 -10.32
C GLN A 222 9.57 1.87 -10.39
N VAL A 223 8.31 2.29 -10.36
CA VAL A 223 7.93 3.72 -10.30
C VAL A 223 8.42 4.34 -8.98
N ARG A 224 8.21 3.65 -7.85
CA ARG A 224 8.72 4.10 -6.55
C ARG A 224 10.24 4.29 -6.56
N ARG A 225 10.99 3.36 -7.14
CA ARG A 225 12.44 3.44 -7.22
C ARG A 225 12.91 4.66 -7.99
N ALA A 226 12.26 4.99 -9.10
CA ALA A 226 12.59 6.18 -9.88
C ALA A 226 12.50 7.45 -9.03
N TRP A 227 11.47 7.61 -8.20
CA TRP A 227 11.39 8.74 -7.28
C TRP A 227 12.47 8.71 -6.20
N VAL A 228 12.72 7.56 -5.58
CA VAL A 228 13.71 7.44 -4.50
C VAL A 228 15.13 7.68 -5.02
N GLU A 229 15.49 7.15 -6.18
CA GLU A 229 16.80 7.33 -6.81
C GLU A 229 17.04 8.79 -7.23
N ALA A 230 15.96 9.49 -7.60
CA ALA A 230 16.02 10.92 -7.90
C ALA A 230 16.03 11.83 -6.64
N GLY A 231 15.94 11.26 -5.43
CA GLY A 231 15.90 12.04 -4.20
C GLY A 231 14.60 12.84 -3.99
N THR A 232 13.52 12.48 -4.70
CA THR A 232 12.23 13.18 -4.61
C THR A 232 11.58 13.10 -3.22
N PRO A 233 11.61 11.95 -2.49
CA PRO A 233 10.99 11.85 -1.18
C PRO A 233 11.69 12.68 -0.10
N ASP A 234 10.88 13.33 0.74
CA ASP A 234 11.36 13.84 2.02
C ASP A 234 11.71 12.68 2.96
N LEU A 235 12.89 12.70 3.56
CA LEU A 235 13.34 11.65 4.49
C LEU A 235 12.51 11.58 5.77
N GLY A 236 11.72 12.60 6.05
CA GLY A 236 10.88 12.68 7.24
C GLY A 236 11.67 12.86 8.54
N ARG A 237 10.98 13.31 9.57
CA ARG A 237 11.52 13.40 10.92
C ARG A 237 11.25 12.10 11.67
N GLU A 238 12.27 11.47 12.21
CA GLU A 238 12.11 10.32 13.08
C GLU A 238 11.44 10.73 14.40
N LEU A 239 10.34 10.05 14.73
CA LEU A 239 9.67 10.20 16.01
C LEU A 239 10.28 9.18 16.96
N VAL A 240 11.14 9.64 17.86
CA VAL A 240 11.63 8.83 18.96
C VAL A 240 10.42 8.55 19.87
N ALA A 241 10.11 7.27 20.09
CA ALA A 241 9.13 6.92 21.11
C ALA A 241 9.61 7.54 22.43
N PRO A 242 8.74 8.23 23.21
CA PRO A 242 9.13 8.67 24.54
C PRO A 242 9.62 7.43 25.28
N GLU A 243 10.90 7.44 25.66
CA GLU A 243 11.48 6.40 26.51
C GLU A 243 10.55 6.28 27.71
N GLY A 244 10.00 5.08 27.90
CA GLY A 244 9.02 4.83 28.95
C GLY A 244 9.54 5.41 30.24
N SER A 245 8.80 6.36 30.80
CA SER A 245 9.01 6.90 32.14
C SER A 245 9.14 5.68 33.06
N GLY A 246 10.38 5.30 33.33
CA GLY A 246 10.72 4.28 34.28
C GLY A 246 10.04 4.65 35.59
N THR A 247 9.01 3.91 35.94
CA THR A 247 8.45 3.91 37.28
C THR A 247 9.57 3.44 38.18
N THR A 248 10.31 4.37 38.74
CA THR A 248 11.13 4.12 39.93
C THR A 248 10.15 3.72 41.03
N ALA A 249 9.96 2.41 41.17
CA ALA A 249 9.38 1.83 42.37
C ALA A 249 10.27 2.27 43.53
N GLY A 250 9.80 3.27 44.26
CA GLY A 250 10.39 3.69 45.50
C GLY A 250 10.32 2.47 46.47
N GLU A 251 11.45 1.88 46.74
CA GLU A 251 11.64 1.02 47.88
C GLU A 251 11.39 1.86 49.14
N SER A 252 10.16 1.77 49.65
CA SER A 252 9.85 2.20 50.99
C SER A 252 10.29 1.06 51.95
N SER A 253 11.55 1.19 52.36
CA SER A 253 12.11 0.44 53.49
C SER A 253 11.43 0.97 54.76
N GLY A 254 10.34 0.33 55.18
CA GLY A 254 9.68 0.53 56.46
C GLY A 254 10.32 -0.37 57.50
N ASP A 255 11.16 0.22 58.32
CA ASP A 255 11.75 -0.32 59.55
C ASP A 255 10.65 -0.54 60.62
N PRO A 256 10.43 -1.73 61.19
CA PRO A 256 9.58 -1.89 62.33
C PRO A 256 10.45 -1.94 63.60
N SER A 257 10.67 -0.80 64.23
CA SER A 257 11.19 -0.76 65.64
C SER A 257 10.05 -0.93 66.62
N LEU A 258 10.05 -2.06 67.27
CA LEU A 258 9.97 -2.38 68.70
C LEU A 258 9.72 -1.19 69.63
N HIS A 259 8.67 -1.26 70.43
CA HIS A 259 8.79 -1.13 71.90
C HIS A 259 7.45 -1.30 72.60
N SER A 260 7.50 -2.27 73.60
CA SER A 260 6.83 -2.37 74.92
C SER A 260 5.35 -2.68 74.94
#